data_dbd159f78b214588750ebe1a694e83dc
#
_entry.id   dbd159f78b214588750ebe1a694e83dc
#
_cell.length_a   1.000
_cell.length_b   1.000
_cell.length_c   1.000
_cell.angle_alpha   90.00
_cell.angle_beta   90.00
_cell.angle_gamma   90.00
#
_symmetry.space_group_name_H-M   'P 1'
#
loop_
_entity.id
_entity.type
_entity.pdbx_description
1 polymer ?
#
loop_
_entity_poly.entity_id
_entity_poly.type
_entity_poly.pdbx_seq_one_letter_code
_entity_poly.pdbx_strand_id
1 'polypeptide(L)'
;MEKSDRLITIAIHTYAKALILKTMLENEGIPVVINNVNLIQPVVSSGVRVRIKEKDLPLALKLIEQMADDELQKSEDSNIPVVLIPIDFSDYSIKACQIGFDFAKQMKGRVVLLHSYIEMPYTMAMMPFSDDEYNDKHAGQKANIKMKDFENQIKEHIEKGILPKIKFTCTIVEGVPEVSIIECAKHENASLIVMGTRGKSKKEEELIGSVTAEVLDAGKYPVFSVPEGMEAQKISELKNVAFFSNFIQQDLLSFDIFARLFKDRKLNISIIPIEIQKNDDKSRKYLDQLVKYCQTHYTNFNFKAEILSSDNYLKDFEEYAKDQNIDLMLIPNKKRNIFARLFSPSVAHRMVFHSDIPLLVVPI
;
A
#
# COMPACT_ATOMS: atom_id res chain seq x y z
N MET A 1 -47.51 -5.21 0.56
CA MET A 1 -46.17 -5.77 0.35
C MET A 1 -46.16 -7.17 0.92
N GLU A 2 -45.97 -8.16 0.09
CA GLU A 2 -45.83 -9.55 0.55
C GLU A 2 -44.62 -9.64 1.49
N LYS A 3 -44.73 -10.46 2.55
CA LYS A 3 -43.63 -10.66 3.53
C LYS A 3 -42.30 -11.04 2.90
N SER A 4 -42.33 -11.61 1.69
CA SER A 4 -41.15 -12.09 0.95
C SER A 4 -40.23 -10.97 0.36
N ASP A 5 -40.73 -9.73 0.19
CA ASP A 5 -40.02 -8.62 -0.40
C ASP A 5 -39.40 -7.64 0.63
N ARG A 6 -39.54 -7.95 1.91
CA ARG A 6 -38.95 -7.13 2.98
C ARG A 6 -37.45 -7.22 2.97
N LEU A 7 -36.76 -6.04 3.04
CA LEU A 7 -35.31 -5.97 3.18
C LEU A 7 -34.89 -6.19 4.64
N ILE A 8 -34.08 -7.21 4.87
CA ILE A 8 -33.48 -7.52 6.16
C ILE A 8 -31.99 -7.27 6.17
N THR A 9 -31.43 -6.90 7.30
CA THR A 9 -29.98 -6.69 7.48
C THR A 9 -29.35 -8.02 7.87
N ILE A 10 -28.40 -8.50 7.06
CA ILE A 10 -27.70 -9.76 7.30
C ILE A 10 -26.31 -9.56 7.91
N ALA A 11 -25.73 -8.39 7.71
CA ALA A 11 -24.43 -8.06 8.27
C ALA A 11 -24.28 -6.54 8.45
N ILE A 12 -23.40 -6.17 9.39
CA ILE A 12 -22.94 -4.80 9.61
C ILE A 12 -21.43 -4.86 9.63
N HIS A 13 -20.78 -4.27 8.63
CA HIS A 13 -19.34 -4.35 8.42
C HIS A 13 -18.74 -3.00 8.09
N THR A 14 -17.41 -2.91 8.06
CA THR A 14 -16.72 -1.80 7.38
C THR A 14 -17.14 -1.79 5.91
N TYR A 15 -17.00 -0.63 5.24
CA TYR A 15 -17.42 -0.49 3.84
C TYR A 15 -16.74 -1.53 2.92
N ALA A 16 -15.45 -1.79 3.15
CA ALA A 16 -14.68 -2.79 2.41
C ALA A 16 -15.29 -4.20 2.51
N LYS A 17 -15.52 -4.66 3.74
CA LYS A 17 -16.13 -5.98 3.99
C LYS A 17 -17.56 -6.06 3.46
N ALA A 18 -18.32 -4.98 3.58
CA ALA A 18 -19.68 -4.90 3.04
C ALA A 18 -19.69 -4.99 1.51
N LEU A 19 -18.71 -4.38 0.84
CA LEU A 19 -18.58 -4.42 -0.62
C LEU A 19 -18.18 -5.83 -1.10
N ILE A 20 -17.24 -6.49 -0.41
CA ILE A 20 -16.85 -7.88 -0.72
C ILE A 20 -18.06 -8.80 -0.58
N LEU A 21 -18.77 -8.71 0.52
CA LEU A 21 -19.98 -9.52 0.77
C LEU A 21 -21.07 -9.23 -0.27
N LYS A 22 -21.26 -7.97 -0.64
CA LYS A 22 -22.20 -7.58 -1.72
C LYS A 22 -21.82 -8.24 -3.05
N THR A 23 -20.58 -8.06 -3.50
CA THR A 23 -20.13 -8.62 -4.78
C THR A 23 -20.31 -10.12 -4.86
N MET A 24 -20.03 -10.83 -3.76
CA MET A 24 -20.19 -12.26 -3.68
C MET A 24 -21.66 -12.70 -3.78
N LEU A 25 -22.54 -12.07 -3.00
CA LEU A 25 -23.96 -12.40 -3.01
C LEU A 25 -24.62 -12.06 -4.35
N GLU A 26 -24.21 -10.95 -4.99
CA GLU A 26 -24.69 -10.56 -6.33
C GLU A 26 -24.21 -11.51 -7.42
N ASN A 27 -23.01 -12.05 -7.34
CA ASN A 27 -22.51 -13.08 -8.26
C ASN A 27 -23.34 -14.38 -8.20
N GLU A 28 -23.90 -14.67 -7.04
CA GLU A 28 -24.79 -15.83 -6.82
C GLU A 28 -26.28 -15.48 -7.04
N GLY A 29 -26.55 -14.32 -7.64
CA GLY A 29 -27.90 -13.90 -8.02
C GLY A 29 -28.76 -13.32 -6.90
N ILE A 30 -28.18 -13.01 -5.73
CA ILE A 30 -28.87 -12.37 -4.60
C ILE A 30 -28.70 -10.85 -4.70
N PRO A 31 -29.76 -10.06 -4.99
CA PRO A 31 -29.66 -8.61 -5.03
C PRO A 31 -29.37 -8.04 -3.63
N VAL A 32 -28.31 -7.24 -3.53
CA VAL A 32 -27.85 -6.66 -2.26
C VAL A 32 -28.00 -5.14 -2.26
N VAL A 33 -28.60 -4.62 -1.21
CA VAL A 33 -28.67 -3.19 -0.93
C VAL A 33 -27.70 -2.85 0.19
N ILE A 34 -26.72 -2.02 -0.12
CA ILE A 34 -25.84 -1.42 0.89
C ILE A 34 -26.45 -0.09 1.32
N ASN A 35 -26.86 0.00 2.57
CA ASN A 35 -27.21 1.28 3.15
C ASN A 35 -25.92 1.88 3.72
N ASN A 36 -25.35 2.80 2.96
CA ASN A 36 -24.23 3.60 3.43
C ASN A 36 -24.67 4.44 4.60
N VAL A 37 -23.85 4.48 5.63
CA VAL A 37 -23.79 5.67 6.48
C VAL A 37 -23.36 6.79 5.56
N ASN A 38 -24.28 7.62 5.13
CA ASN A 38 -23.96 8.85 4.43
C ASN A 38 -23.01 9.61 5.35
N LEU A 39 -21.77 9.76 4.92
CA LEU A 39 -20.77 10.54 5.66
C LEU A 39 -21.23 12.00 5.86
N ILE A 40 -22.28 12.42 5.16
CA ILE A 40 -22.91 13.74 5.24
C ILE A 40 -24.00 13.82 6.35
N GLN A 41 -24.50 12.67 6.83
CA GLN A 41 -25.43 12.66 7.97
C GLN A 41 -24.86 11.81 9.11
N PRO A 42 -24.78 12.38 10.33
CA PRO A 42 -24.25 11.67 11.48
C PRO A 42 -25.20 10.56 11.89
N VAL A 43 -25.09 9.41 11.28
CA VAL A 43 -25.63 8.21 11.91
C VAL A 43 -24.53 7.68 12.82
N VAL A 44 -24.62 8.09 14.04
CA VAL A 44 -23.95 7.51 15.19
C VAL A 44 -24.42 6.07 15.30
N SER A 45 -23.92 5.17 14.48
CA SER A 45 -23.90 3.74 14.77
C SER A 45 -23.34 2.95 13.59
N SER A 46 -22.18 2.39 13.84
CA SER A 46 -22.02 0.97 13.55
C SER A 46 -22.15 0.53 12.09
N GLY A 47 -21.19 0.94 11.24
CA GLY A 47 -20.88 0.19 10.03
C GLY A 47 -21.91 0.29 8.89
N VAL A 48 -21.49 -0.21 7.75
CA VAL A 48 -22.32 -0.33 6.55
C VAL A 48 -23.24 -1.55 6.71
N ARG A 49 -24.53 -1.34 6.54
CA ARG A 49 -25.54 -2.41 6.61
C ARG A 49 -25.69 -3.08 5.25
N VAL A 50 -25.44 -4.36 5.20
CA VAL A 50 -25.70 -5.21 4.04
C VAL A 50 -27.10 -5.79 4.18
N ARG A 51 -27.97 -5.50 3.23
CA ARG A 51 -29.40 -5.88 3.26
C ARG A 51 -29.77 -6.67 2.03
N ILE A 52 -30.55 -7.72 2.22
CA ILE A 52 -31.11 -8.56 1.17
C ILE A 52 -32.63 -8.71 1.36
N LYS A 53 -33.32 -9.27 0.38
CA LYS A 53 -34.70 -9.65 0.55
C LYS A 53 -34.80 -10.86 1.52
N GLU A 54 -35.81 -10.87 2.38
CA GLU A 54 -36.02 -11.94 3.38
C GLU A 54 -36.10 -13.34 2.76
N LYS A 55 -36.64 -13.45 1.53
CA LYS A 55 -36.71 -14.71 0.80
C LYS A 55 -35.35 -15.31 0.44
N ASP A 56 -34.32 -14.48 0.29
CA ASP A 56 -32.97 -14.88 -0.14
C ASP A 56 -32.08 -15.24 1.08
N LEU A 57 -32.59 -15.07 2.31
CA LEU A 57 -31.85 -15.31 3.56
C LEU A 57 -31.27 -16.73 3.68
N PRO A 58 -31.98 -17.81 3.38
CA PRO A 58 -31.42 -19.16 3.53
C PRO A 58 -30.22 -19.41 2.61
N LEU A 59 -30.29 -18.90 1.39
CA LEU A 59 -29.21 -19.01 0.42
C LEU A 59 -28.01 -18.14 0.83
N ALA A 60 -28.27 -16.89 1.27
CA ALA A 60 -27.23 -15.98 1.73
C ALA A 60 -26.48 -16.52 2.95
N LEU A 61 -27.16 -17.10 3.93
CA LEU A 61 -26.51 -17.71 5.10
C LEU A 61 -25.62 -18.88 4.71
N LYS A 62 -26.09 -19.75 3.80
CA LYS A 62 -25.29 -20.87 3.30
C LYS A 62 -24.01 -20.41 2.59
N LEU A 63 -24.10 -19.34 1.81
CA LEU A 63 -22.94 -18.77 1.13
C LEU A 63 -21.95 -18.13 2.10
N ILE A 64 -22.45 -17.44 3.14
CA ILE A 64 -21.61 -16.85 4.19
C ILE A 64 -20.90 -17.95 5.00
N GLU A 65 -21.59 -19.06 5.35
CA GLU A 65 -20.97 -20.22 6.00
C GLU A 65 -19.92 -20.88 5.11
N GLN A 66 -20.20 -21.09 3.83
CA GLN A 66 -19.23 -21.63 2.87
C GLN A 66 -17.98 -20.74 2.75
N MET A 67 -18.12 -19.41 2.77
CA MET A 67 -16.98 -18.51 2.79
C MET A 67 -16.14 -18.68 4.06
N ALA A 68 -16.78 -18.79 5.21
CA ALA A 68 -16.08 -19.00 6.46
C ALA A 68 -15.31 -20.33 6.44
N ASP A 69 -15.90 -21.38 5.89
CA ASP A 69 -15.25 -22.68 5.73
C ASP A 69 -14.14 -22.66 4.65
N ASP A 70 -14.34 -21.97 3.52
CA ASP A 70 -13.33 -21.77 2.49
C ASP A 70 -12.16 -20.91 2.97
N GLU A 71 -12.41 -19.89 3.80
CA GLU A 71 -11.36 -19.12 4.46
C GLU A 71 -10.59 -20.00 5.47
N LEU A 72 -11.23 -20.93 6.13
CA LEU A 72 -10.61 -21.89 7.05
C LEU A 72 -9.84 -23.01 6.31
N GLN A 73 -10.33 -23.47 5.16
CA GLN A 73 -9.67 -24.53 4.38
C GLN A 73 -8.56 -24.02 3.44
N LYS A 74 -8.58 -22.77 3.02
CA LYS A 74 -7.46 -22.13 2.28
C LYS A 74 -6.25 -21.81 3.15
N SER A 75 -6.24 -22.23 4.40
CA SER A 75 -5.39 -21.66 5.44
C SER A 75 -4.10 -22.39 5.78
N GLU A 76 -3.61 -23.39 5.08
CA GLU A 76 -2.31 -23.95 5.55
C GLU A 76 -1.10 -23.75 4.62
N ASP A 77 -1.24 -23.63 3.30
CA ASP A 77 -0.05 -23.48 2.43
C ASP A 77 -0.07 -22.33 1.40
N SER A 78 -1.23 -21.71 1.15
CA SER A 78 -1.34 -20.63 0.13
C SER A 78 -1.43 -19.21 0.67
N ASN A 79 -1.37 -19.01 1.98
CA ASN A 79 -1.69 -17.73 2.62
C ASN A 79 -0.55 -17.11 3.44
N ILE A 80 0.69 -17.55 3.21
CA ILE A 80 1.85 -16.86 3.82
C ILE A 80 2.00 -15.50 3.14
N PRO A 81 1.83 -14.38 3.87
CA PRO A 81 1.99 -13.05 3.30
C PRO A 81 3.34 -12.90 2.62
N VAL A 82 3.36 -12.30 1.43
CA VAL A 82 4.58 -12.09 0.66
C VAL A 82 4.92 -10.63 0.62
N VAL A 83 6.14 -10.30 1.03
CA VAL A 83 6.75 -8.99 0.83
C VAL A 83 7.69 -9.08 -0.37
N LEU A 84 7.33 -8.41 -1.46
CA LEU A 84 8.16 -8.29 -2.65
C LEU A 84 9.10 -7.09 -2.52
N ILE A 85 10.40 -7.32 -2.72
CA ILE A 85 11.42 -6.28 -2.65
C ILE A 85 12.18 -6.25 -3.98
N PRO A 86 11.85 -5.32 -4.88
CA PRO A 86 12.66 -5.05 -6.06
C PRO A 86 14.02 -4.50 -5.67
N ILE A 87 15.09 -5.02 -6.27
CA ILE A 87 16.47 -4.65 -5.97
C ILE A 87 17.25 -4.32 -7.24
N ASP A 88 18.14 -3.34 -7.12
CA ASP A 88 19.10 -2.93 -8.16
C ASP A 88 20.57 -3.10 -7.70
N PHE A 89 20.76 -3.78 -6.57
CA PHE A 89 22.05 -3.98 -5.90
C PHE A 89 22.74 -2.70 -5.41
N SER A 90 21.98 -1.63 -5.19
CA SER A 90 22.45 -0.41 -4.54
C SER A 90 22.33 -0.52 -3.01
N ASP A 91 22.94 0.44 -2.30
CA ASP A 91 22.78 0.55 -0.84
C ASP A 91 21.31 0.83 -0.44
N TYR A 92 20.54 1.44 -1.34
CA TYR A 92 19.09 1.65 -1.16
C TYR A 92 18.32 0.35 -1.16
N SER A 93 18.77 -0.66 -1.94
CA SER A 93 18.20 -2.01 -1.92
C SER A 93 18.39 -2.67 -0.55
N ILE A 94 19.52 -2.44 0.11
CA ILE A 94 19.76 -2.96 1.48
C ILE A 94 18.81 -2.31 2.48
N LYS A 95 18.60 -0.98 2.40
CA LYS A 95 17.61 -0.28 3.24
C LYS A 95 16.21 -0.82 3.01
N ALA A 96 15.81 -1.02 1.76
CA ALA A 96 14.53 -1.62 1.42
C ALA A 96 14.40 -3.04 1.99
N CYS A 97 15.48 -3.84 1.97
CA CYS A 97 15.51 -5.16 2.60
C CYS A 97 15.31 -5.08 4.12
N GLN A 98 15.95 -4.12 4.82
CA GLN A 98 15.76 -3.97 6.27
C GLN A 98 14.29 -3.75 6.61
N ILE A 99 13.64 -2.82 5.92
CA ILE A 99 12.22 -2.51 6.10
C ILE A 99 11.32 -3.69 5.67
N GLY A 100 11.60 -4.30 4.52
CA GLY A 100 10.79 -5.39 3.98
C GLY A 100 10.86 -6.67 4.83
N PHE A 101 12.03 -7.00 5.38
CA PHE A 101 12.19 -8.14 6.29
C PHE A 101 11.47 -7.88 7.64
N ASP A 102 11.47 -6.65 8.14
CA ASP A 102 10.70 -6.29 9.34
C ASP A 102 9.19 -6.42 9.10
N PHE A 103 8.68 -5.97 7.94
CA PHE A 103 7.30 -6.22 7.55
C PHE A 103 6.98 -7.71 7.45
N ALA A 104 7.83 -8.49 6.78
CA ALA A 104 7.64 -9.93 6.67
C ALA A 104 7.62 -10.61 8.04
N LYS A 105 8.48 -10.20 8.98
CA LYS A 105 8.46 -10.68 10.37
C LYS A 105 7.13 -10.35 11.06
N GLN A 106 6.67 -9.11 10.97
CA GLN A 106 5.42 -8.66 11.58
C GLN A 106 4.20 -9.39 11.01
N MET A 107 4.20 -9.60 9.69
CA MET A 107 3.11 -10.30 8.99
C MET A 107 3.20 -11.82 9.11
N LYS A 108 4.26 -12.38 9.74
CA LYS A 108 4.59 -13.82 9.72
C LYS A 108 4.67 -14.37 8.29
N GLY A 109 5.23 -13.56 7.40
CA GLY A 109 5.33 -13.80 5.97
C GLY A 109 6.71 -14.27 5.52
N ARG A 110 6.91 -14.20 4.20
CA ARG A 110 8.21 -14.44 3.53
C ARG A 110 8.57 -13.27 2.62
N VAL A 111 9.83 -13.23 2.20
CA VAL A 111 10.37 -12.20 1.30
C VAL A 111 10.67 -12.78 -0.07
N VAL A 112 10.38 -12.03 -1.12
CA VAL A 112 10.85 -12.29 -2.48
C VAL A 112 11.71 -11.11 -2.90
N LEU A 113 13.00 -11.35 -3.15
CA LEU A 113 13.91 -10.38 -3.72
C LEU A 113 13.85 -10.52 -5.25
N LEU A 114 13.51 -9.44 -5.95
CA LEU A 114 13.36 -9.44 -7.39
C LEU A 114 14.38 -8.50 -8.04
N HIS A 115 15.14 -9.02 -8.99
CA HIS A 115 15.93 -8.20 -9.90
C HIS A 115 15.46 -8.43 -11.34
N SER A 116 15.28 -7.35 -12.10
CA SER A 116 14.98 -7.41 -13.52
C SER A 116 16.14 -6.82 -14.32
N TYR A 117 16.39 -7.39 -15.49
CA TYR A 117 17.39 -6.93 -16.44
C TYR A 117 16.82 -6.94 -17.86
N ILE A 118 17.42 -6.15 -18.74
CA ILE A 118 17.08 -6.15 -20.17
C ILE A 118 18.31 -6.62 -20.93
N GLU A 119 18.15 -7.63 -21.79
CA GLU A 119 19.18 -8.02 -22.75
C GLU A 119 19.00 -7.24 -24.05
N MET A 120 20.07 -6.63 -24.56
CA MET A 120 20.01 -5.98 -25.88
C MET A 120 19.88 -7.01 -27.00
N PRO A 121 18.93 -6.84 -27.94
CA PRO A 121 18.81 -7.72 -29.09
C PRO A 121 20.11 -7.75 -29.93
N TYR A 122 20.51 -8.94 -30.36
CA TYR A 122 21.71 -9.17 -31.16
C TYR A 122 21.81 -8.30 -32.42
N THR A 123 20.67 -7.89 -32.98
CA THR A 123 20.58 -7.02 -34.17
C THR A 123 21.04 -5.58 -33.92
N MET A 124 20.94 -5.07 -32.69
CA MET A 124 21.48 -3.76 -32.31
C MET A 124 22.98 -3.81 -32.02
N ALA A 125 23.52 -4.97 -31.68
CA ALA A 125 24.93 -5.16 -31.36
C ALA A 125 25.89 -5.04 -32.58
N MET A 126 25.36 -4.84 -33.78
CA MET A 126 26.16 -4.62 -35.00
C MET A 126 26.44 -3.14 -35.31
N MET A 127 25.91 -2.20 -34.54
CA MET A 127 26.31 -0.80 -34.62
C MET A 127 27.61 -0.57 -33.82
N PRO A 128 28.50 0.39 -34.23
CA PRO A 128 29.68 0.68 -33.47
C PRO A 128 29.30 1.41 -32.19
N PHE A 129 29.15 0.66 -31.12
CA PHE A 129 28.88 1.14 -29.77
C PHE A 129 30.18 1.34 -28.99
N SER A 130 30.16 2.19 -27.97
CA SER A 130 31.23 2.34 -27.00
C SER A 130 31.47 1.04 -26.20
N ASP A 131 32.69 0.87 -25.64
CA ASP A 131 33.06 -0.32 -24.85
C ASP A 131 32.11 -0.63 -23.70
N ASP A 132 31.40 0.36 -23.18
CA ASP A 132 30.39 0.19 -22.11
C ASP A 132 29.11 -0.51 -22.61
N GLU A 133 28.70 -0.27 -23.86
CA GLU A 133 27.52 -0.90 -24.47
C GLU A 133 27.78 -2.36 -24.92
N TYR A 134 29.06 -2.71 -25.22
CA TYR A 134 29.44 -4.08 -25.52
C TYR A 134 29.31 -5.03 -24.31
N ASN A 135 29.26 -4.45 -23.12
CA ASN A 135 29.13 -5.16 -21.85
C ASN A 135 27.71 -5.71 -21.57
N ASP A 136 26.67 -5.25 -22.29
CA ASP A 136 25.28 -5.67 -22.04
C ASP A 136 24.87 -7.02 -22.66
N LYS A 137 25.74 -7.62 -23.49
CA LYS A 137 25.51 -8.95 -24.08
C LYS A 137 25.43 -10.10 -23.06
N HIS A 138 25.79 -9.85 -21.81
CA HIS A 138 25.78 -10.82 -20.72
C HIS A 138 25.02 -10.29 -19.49
N ALA A 139 24.01 -9.43 -19.73
CA ALA A 139 23.25 -8.80 -18.66
C ALA A 139 22.66 -9.85 -17.70
N GLY A 140 22.10 -10.94 -18.21
CA GLY A 140 21.56 -12.02 -17.41
C GLY A 140 22.62 -12.77 -16.60
N GLN A 141 23.83 -13.02 -17.16
CA GLN A 141 24.92 -13.64 -16.41
C GLN A 141 25.43 -12.73 -15.28
N LYS A 142 25.60 -11.43 -15.58
CA LYS A 142 25.99 -10.43 -14.58
C LYS A 142 24.92 -10.29 -13.48
N ALA A 143 23.64 -10.32 -13.85
CA ALA A 143 22.54 -10.27 -12.89
C ALA A 143 22.59 -11.48 -11.94
N ASN A 144 22.86 -12.69 -12.48
CA ASN A 144 22.98 -13.90 -11.66
C ASN A 144 24.15 -13.84 -10.67
N ILE A 145 25.34 -13.36 -11.12
CA ILE A 145 26.50 -13.19 -10.24
C ILE A 145 26.18 -12.19 -9.12
N LYS A 146 25.68 -11.00 -9.48
CA LYS A 146 25.32 -9.96 -8.49
C LYS A 146 24.25 -10.42 -7.53
N MET A 147 23.25 -11.17 -8.01
CA MET A 147 22.19 -11.71 -7.15
C MET A 147 22.77 -12.69 -6.12
N LYS A 148 23.70 -13.55 -6.54
CA LYS A 148 24.36 -14.49 -5.63
C LYS A 148 25.18 -13.77 -4.56
N ASP A 149 25.90 -12.73 -4.95
CA ASP A 149 26.67 -11.92 -4.01
C ASP A 149 25.74 -11.17 -3.03
N PHE A 150 24.65 -10.62 -3.54
CA PHE A 150 23.64 -9.95 -2.73
C PHE A 150 22.92 -10.94 -1.78
N GLU A 151 22.59 -12.14 -2.26
CA GLU A 151 22.02 -13.20 -1.41
C GLU A 151 22.95 -13.57 -0.24
N ASN A 152 24.27 -13.68 -0.51
CA ASN A 152 25.26 -13.93 0.53
C ASN A 152 25.32 -12.77 1.53
N GLN A 153 25.26 -11.52 1.07
CA GLN A 153 25.20 -10.34 1.94
C GLN A 153 23.95 -10.35 2.83
N ILE A 154 22.79 -10.70 2.28
CA ILE A 154 21.55 -10.83 3.08
C ILE A 154 21.69 -11.92 4.14
N LYS A 155 22.26 -13.09 3.78
CA LYS A 155 22.52 -14.18 4.75
C LYS A 155 23.44 -13.73 5.88
N GLU A 156 24.51 -13.02 5.54
CA GLU A 156 25.43 -12.45 6.53
C GLU A 156 24.74 -11.44 7.46
N HIS A 157 23.86 -10.58 6.92
CA HIS A 157 23.07 -9.66 7.73
C HIS A 157 22.10 -10.38 8.67
N ILE A 158 21.52 -11.49 8.22
CA ILE A 158 20.67 -12.33 9.10
C ILE A 158 21.51 -12.97 10.22
N GLU A 159 22.69 -13.50 9.90
CA GLU A 159 23.60 -14.11 10.90
C GLU A 159 24.09 -13.11 11.92
N LYS A 160 24.36 -11.85 11.50
CA LYS A 160 24.74 -10.74 12.38
C LYS A 160 23.56 -10.15 13.16
N GLY A 161 22.32 -10.61 12.95
CA GLY A 161 21.12 -10.10 13.59
C GLY A 161 20.68 -8.71 13.12
N ILE A 162 21.25 -8.20 12.02
CA ILE A 162 20.84 -6.93 11.38
C ILE A 162 19.48 -7.12 10.71
N LEU A 163 19.26 -8.27 10.05
CA LEU A 163 17.98 -8.66 9.48
C LEU A 163 17.34 -9.78 10.31
N PRO A 164 16.01 -9.80 10.44
CA PRO A 164 15.33 -10.91 11.09
C PRO A 164 15.44 -12.21 10.28
N LYS A 165 15.48 -13.36 10.97
CA LYS A 165 15.53 -14.67 10.35
C LYS A 165 14.17 -15.01 9.71
N ILE A 166 13.97 -14.63 8.46
CA ILE A 166 12.76 -14.85 7.66
C ILE A 166 13.12 -15.63 6.41
N LYS A 167 12.22 -16.52 5.97
CA LYS A 167 12.37 -17.25 4.69
C LYS A 167 12.35 -16.24 3.55
N PHE A 168 13.35 -16.31 2.67
CA PHE A 168 13.38 -15.48 1.48
C PHE A 168 13.81 -16.29 0.25
N THR A 169 13.44 -15.79 -0.92
CA THR A 169 13.83 -16.31 -2.23
C THR A 169 14.34 -15.18 -3.10
N CYS A 170 15.23 -15.51 -4.02
CA CYS A 170 15.77 -14.58 -5.02
C CYS A 170 15.22 -14.95 -6.39
N THR A 171 14.71 -13.99 -7.13
CA THR A 171 14.15 -14.16 -8.47
C THR A 171 14.82 -13.16 -9.41
N ILE A 172 15.23 -13.63 -10.58
CA ILE A 172 15.79 -12.80 -11.66
C ILE A 172 14.88 -12.97 -12.85
N VAL A 173 14.48 -11.86 -13.47
CA VAL A 173 13.57 -11.84 -14.62
C VAL A 173 14.14 -10.96 -15.71
N GLU A 174 14.11 -11.45 -16.95
CA GLU A 174 14.36 -10.61 -18.13
C GLU A 174 13.09 -9.81 -18.44
N GLY A 175 13.21 -8.49 -18.49
CA GLY A 175 12.10 -7.60 -18.79
C GLY A 175 12.25 -6.21 -18.22
N VAL A 176 11.31 -5.36 -18.59
CA VAL A 176 11.20 -3.98 -18.13
C VAL A 176 10.88 -3.98 -16.62
N PRO A 177 11.63 -3.28 -15.78
CA PRO A 177 11.55 -3.42 -14.32
C PRO A 177 10.15 -3.24 -13.73
N GLU A 178 9.43 -2.16 -14.07
CA GLU A 178 8.10 -1.88 -13.55
C GLU A 178 7.07 -2.95 -13.93
N VAL A 179 7.17 -3.49 -15.16
CA VAL A 179 6.30 -4.58 -15.64
C VAL A 179 6.62 -5.85 -14.87
N SER A 180 7.89 -6.21 -14.78
CA SER A 180 8.39 -7.40 -14.08
C SER A 180 8.00 -7.40 -12.60
N ILE A 181 8.06 -6.23 -11.94
CA ILE A 181 7.64 -6.07 -10.54
C ILE A 181 6.15 -6.37 -10.37
N ILE A 182 5.30 -5.80 -11.22
CA ILE A 182 3.85 -5.99 -11.13
C ILE A 182 3.46 -7.44 -11.47
N GLU A 183 4.10 -8.06 -12.45
CA GLU A 183 3.85 -9.46 -12.80
C GLU A 183 4.32 -10.42 -11.71
N CYS A 184 5.50 -10.18 -11.14
CA CYS A 184 5.99 -10.95 -10.01
C CYS A 184 5.08 -10.77 -8.78
N ALA A 185 4.64 -9.56 -8.48
CA ALA A 185 3.70 -9.29 -7.40
C ALA A 185 2.39 -10.06 -7.59
N LYS A 186 1.91 -10.17 -8.83
CA LYS A 186 0.71 -10.95 -9.18
C LYS A 186 0.95 -12.46 -9.01
N HIS A 187 2.08 -12.96 -9.52
CA HIS A 187 2.42 -14.39 -9.44
C HIS A 187 2.58 -14.86 -8.00
N GLU A 188 3.27 -14.07 -7.18
CA GLU A 188 3.57 -14.37 -5.79
C GLU A 188 2.41 -14.01 -4.83
N ASN A 189 1.32 -13.42 -5.34
CA ASN A 189 0.22 -12.86 -4.54
C ASN A 189 0.74 -11.90 -3.45
N ALA A 190 1.60 -10.96 -3.85
CA ALA A 190 2.27 -10.07 -2.91
C ALA A 190 1.28 -9.23 -2.08
N SER A 191 1.49 -9.23 -0.78
CA SER A 191 0.71 -8.41 0.16
C SER A 191 1.24 -6.98 0.26
N LEU A 192 2.53 -6.79 -0.04
CA LEU A 192 3.22 -5.52 0.03
C LEU A 192 4.43 -5.53 -0.91
N ILE A 193 4.66 -4.42 -1.61
CA ILE A 193 5.92 -4.15 -2.32
C ILE A 193 6.69 -3.13 -1.48
N VAL A 194 7.98 -3.39 -1.20
CA VAL A 194 8.87 -2.46 -0.50
C VAL A 194 10.03 -2.11 -1.43
N MET A 195 10.21 -0.82 -1.73
CA MET A 195 11.24 -0.39 -2.65
C MET A 195 11.84 0.97 -2.29
N GLY A 196 13.10 1.18 -2.65
CA GLY A 196 13.75 2.48 -2.50
C GLY A 196 13.11 3.53 -3.43
N THR A 197 13.12 4.78 -3.02
CA THR A 197 12.67 5.89 -3.88
C THR A 197 13.65 6.18 -5.01
N ARG A 198 14.94 5.83 -4.85
CA ARG A 198 16.00 6.01 -5.84
C ARG A 198 16.76 4.72 -6.10
N GLY A 199 17.35 4.60 -7.28
CA GLY A 199 18.23 3.52 -7.69
C GLY A 199 19.66 4.00 -7.95
N LYS A 200 20.45 3.20 -8.68
CA LYS A 200 21.86 3.49 -9.00
C LYS A 200 22.08 4.73 -9.85
N SER A 201 21.14 5.07 -10.72
CA SER A 201 21.26 6.25 -11.59
C SER A 201 20.93 7.51 -10.80
N LYS A 202 21.94 8.06 -10.12
CA LYS A 202 21.87 9.35 -9.43
C LYS A 202 21.82 10.49 -10.45
N LYS A 203 20.65 10.80 -10.98
CA LYS A 203 20.43 12.14 -11.51
C LYS A 203 19.99 13.01 -10.34
N GLU A 204 20.81 13.98 -9.96
CA GLU A 204 20.59 14.83 -8.78
C GLU A 204 19.26 15.59 -8.81
N GLU A 205 18.64 15.72 -9.98
CA GLU A 205 17.38 16.41 -10.21
C GLU A 205 16.14 15.49 -10.14
N GLU A 206 16.31 14.17 -10.23
CA GLU A 206 15.19 13.22 -10.17
C GLU A 206 14.97 12.74 -8.72
N LEU A 207 13.86 13.13 -8.15
CA LEU A 207 13.50 12.90 -6.77
C LEU A 207 12.98 11.48 -6.52
N ILE A 208 12.47 10.83 -7.56
CA ILE A 208 12.12 9.40 -7.62
C ILE A 208 12.73 8.78 -8.87
N GLY A 209 13.18 7.54 -8.72
CA GLY A 209 13.48 6.70 -9.88
C GLY A 209 12.22 6.42 -10.68
N SER A 210 12.35 6.42 -12.00
CA SER A 210 11.26 6.13 -12.94
C SER A 210 10.51 4.83 -12.60
N VAL A 211 11.22 3.78 -12.24
CA VAL A 211 10.64 2.48 -11.85
C VAL A 211 9.70 2.60 -10.64
N THR A 212 10.11 3.33 -9.61
CA THR A 212 9.26 3.53 -8.43
C THR A 212 8.01 4.33 -8.76
N ALA A 213 8.14 5.39 -9.56
CA ALA A 213 7.01 6.18 -10.02
C ALA A 213 6.00 5.33 -10.81
N GLU A 214 6.46 4.52 -11.76
CA GLU A 214 5.64 3.65 -12.59
C GLU A 214 4.92 2.56 -11.75
N VAL A 215 5.60 1.96 -10.77
CA VAL A 215 5.00 0.97 -9.87
C VAL A 215 3.91 1.61 -8.99
N LEU A 216 4.15 2.83 -8.48
CA LEU A 216 3.16 3.60 -7.74
C LEU A 216 1.95 3.97 -8.61
N ASP A 217 2.18 4.43 -9.85
CA ASP A 217 1.13 4.80 -10.79
C ASP A 217 0.29 3.60 -11.24
N ALA A 218 0.88 2.41 -11.30
CA ALA A 218 0.15 1.18 -11.60
C ALA A 218 -0.99 0.92 -10.60
N GLY A 219 -0.85 1.33 -9.34
CA GLY A 219 -1.89 1.35 -8.32
C GLY A 219 -2.56 -0.02 -8.09
N LYS A 220 -1.80 -1.12 -8.17
CA LYS A 220 -2.34 -2.48 -8.06
C LYS A 220 -2.07 -3.13 -6.72
N TYR A 221 -0.99 -2.75 -6.07
CA TYR A 221 -0.52 -3.34 -4.81
C TYR A 221 -0.18 -2.24 -3.81
N PRO A 222 -0.26 -2.51 -2.50
CA PRO A 222 0.33 -1.61 -1.52
C PRO A 222 1.84 -1.48 -1.77
N VAL A 223 2.34 -0.25 -1.82
CA VAL A 223 3.76 0.04 -2.05
C VAL A 223 4.28 0.89 -0.91
N PHE A 224 5.29 0.37 -0.20
CA PHE A 224 6.04 1.12 0.80
C PHE A 224 7.33 1.64 0.17
N SER A 225 7.44 2.94 0.01
CA SER A 225 8.64 3.57 -0.53
C SER A 225 9.56 4.05 0.58
N VAL A 226 10.83 3.67 0.47
CA VAL A 226 11.89 3.98 1.44
C VAL A 226 12.73 5.13 0.92
N PRO A 227 12.66 6.35 1.51
CA PRO A 227 13.45 7.48 1.07
C PRO A 227 14.94 7.32 1.37
N GLU A 228 15.77 8.08 0.63
CA GLU A 228 17.24 8.02 0.74
C GLU A 228 17.73 8.37 2.13
N GLY A 229 17.22 9.47 2.70
CA GLY A 229 17.62 9.99 4.00
C GLY A 229 17.05 9.24 5.19
N MET A 230 16.13 8.28 4.96
CA MET A 230 15.58 7.50 6.06
C MET A 230 16.68 6.69 6.74
N GLU A 231 16.88 6.93 8.03
CA GLU A 231 17.64 6.00 8.86
C GLU A 231 16.91 4.64 8.88
N ALA A 232 17.68 3.56 9.04
CA ALA A 232 17.11 2.21 9.10
C ALA A 232 16.29 2.01 10.38
N GLN A 233 15.18 2.76 10.49
CA GLN A 233 14.23 2.61 11.58
C GLN A 233 13.47 1.31 11.39
N LYS A 234 13.32 0.57 12.47
CA LYS A 234 12.46 -0.60 12.46
C LYS A 234 11.02 -0.16 12.30
N ILE A 235 10.26 -0.88 11.48
CA ILE A 235 8.80 -0.67 11.38
C ILE A 235 8.16 -0.64 12.76
N SER A 236 8.74 -1.36 13.73
CA SER A 236 8.31 -1.38 15.13
C SER A 236 8.44 -0.03 15.85
N GLU A 237 9.15 0.94 15.33
CA GLU A 237 9.37 2.25 15.96
C GLU A 237 8.41 3.32 15.45
N LEU A 238 7.73 3.07 14.32
CA LEU A 238 6.71 3.99 13.79
C LEU A 238 5.60 4.24 14.82
N LYS A 239 5.22 5.49 15.00
CA LYS A 239 4.20 5.93 15.96
C LYS A 239 3.17 6.89 15.36
N ASN A 240 3.59 7.82 14.53
CA ASN A 240 2.76 8.91 14.04
C ASN A 240 2.62 8.84 12.52
N VAL A 241 1.39 8.72 12.05
CA VAL A 241 1.06 8.54 10.64
C VAL A 241 0.21 9.70 10.14
N ALA A 242 0.61 10.32 9.05
CA ALA A 242 -0.22 11.27 8.32
C ALA A 242 -1.02 10.53 7.25
N PHE A 243 -2.33 10.46 7.43
CA PHE A 243 -3.26 9.87 6.48
C PHE A 243 -3.91 10.95 5.63
N PHE A 244 -3.50 11.04 4.37
CA PHE A 244 -4.09 11.95 3.41
C PHE A 244 -5.39 11.38 2.87
N SER A 245 -6.48 12.12 2.96
CA SER A 245 -7.80 11.63 2.57
C SER A 245 -8.64 12.73 1.95
N ASN A 246 -9.41 12.39 0.93
CA ASN A 246 -10.46 13.26 0.36
C ASN A 246 -11.85 12.96 0.95
N PHE A 247 -11.92 12.19 2.05
CA PHE A 247 -13.14 11.81 2.75
C PHE A 247 -14.16 11.04 1.92
N ILE A 248 -13.72 10.36 0.90
CA ILE A 248 -14.58 9.43 0.17
C ILE A 248 -14.51 8.06 0.83
N GLN A 249 -15.62 7.35 0.78
CA GLN A 249 -15.71 6.01 1.35
C GLN A 249 -14.60 5.06 0.87
N GLN A 250 -14.11 5.28 -0.34
CA GLN A 250 -13.02 4.51 -0.91
C GLN A 250 -11.70 4.68 -0.14
N ASP A 251 -11.46 5.83 0.48
CA ASP A 251 -10.24 6.04 1.29
C ASP A 251 -10.22 5.12 2.51
N LEU A 252 -11.39 4.74 3.05
CA LEU A 252 -11.50 3.76 4.13
C LEU A 252 -11.07 2.34 3.70
N LEU A 253 -11.22 1.98 2.42
CA LEU A 253 -10.68 0.73 1.89
C LEU A 253 -9.16 0.68 2.01
N SER A 254 -8.50 1.78 1.66
CA SER A 254 -7.05 1.91 1.83
C SER A 254 -6.65 1.84 3.30
N PHE A 255 -7.46 2.46 4.17
CA PHE A 255 -7.21 2.41 5.60
C PHE A 255 -7.40 1.00 6.17
N ASP A 256 -8.35 0.20 5.69
CA ASP A 256 -8.50 -1.21 6.06
C ASP A 256 -7.26 -2.05 5.69
N ILE A 257 -6.64 -1.79 4.53
CA ILE A 257 -5.39 -2.46 4.14
C ILE A 257 -4.26 -2.04 5.08
N PHE A 258 -4.12 -0.73 5.34
CA PHE A 258 -3.17 -0.20 6.31
C PHE A 258 -3.38 -0.83 7.69
N ALA A 259 -4.61 -0.86 8.19
CA ALA A 259 -4.94 -1.42 9.50
C ALA A 259 -4.58 -2.91 9.60
N ARG A 260 -4.67 -3.67 8.51
CA ARG A 260 -4.21 -5.07 8.47
C ARG A 260 -2.69 -5.18 8.50
N LEU A 261 -1.97 -4.32 7.79
CA LEU A 261 -0.51 -4.29 7.80
C LEU A 261 0.05 -3.94 9.18
N PHE A 262 -0.67 -3.10 9.95
CA PHE A 262 -0.25 -2.60 11.25
C PHE A 262 -1.16 -3.07 12.41
N LYS A 263 -1.85 -4.22 12.26
CA LYS A 263 -2.88 -4.71 13.19
C LYS A 263 -2.43 -4.83 14.65
N ASP A 264 -1.16 -5.16 14.89
CA ASP A 264 -0.59 -5.38 16.22
C ASP A 264 0.08 -4.12 16.79
N ARG A 265 -0.16 -2.96 16.17
CA ARG A 265 0.47 -1.68 16.50
C ARG A 265 -0.52 -0.69 17.10
N LYS A 266 -0.01 0.14 18.00
CA LYS A 266 -0.70 1.35 18.47
C LYS A 266 -0.09 2.56 17.78
N LEU A 267 -0.84 3.19 16.89
CA LEU A 267 -0.37 4.32 16.10
C LEU A 267 -1.29 5.54 16.30
N ASN A 268 -0.70 6.72 16.21
CA ASN A 268 -1.43 7.97 16.15
C ASN A 268 -1.63 8.35 14.68
N ILE A 269 -2.87 8.51 14.27
CA ILE A 269 -3.24 8.79 12.89
C ILE A 269 -3.76 10.23 12.81
N SER A 270 -3.05 11.05 12.07
CA SER A 270 -3.50 12.40 11.71
C SER A 270 -4.19 12.36 10.36
N ILE A 271 -5.50 12.50 10.33
CA ILE A 271 -6.28 12.59 9.09
C ILE A 271 -6.10 13.99 8.52
N ILE A 272 -5.50 14.10 7.34
CA ILE A 272 -5.20 15.36 6.67
C ILE A 272 -6.00 15.43 5.37
N PRO A 273 -7.00 16.34 5.29
CA PRO A 273 -7.77 16.55 4.06
C PRO A 273 -6.92 17.24 2.99
N ILE A 274 -7.11 16.80 1.75
CA ILE A 274 -6.36 17.34 0.63
C ILE A 274 -7.07 18.54 -0.03
N GLU A 275 -8.39 18.59 -0.03
CA GLU A 275 -9.20 19.56 -0.78
C GLU A 275 -10.11 20.45 0.12
N ILE A 276 -9.83 20.58 1.41
CA ILE A 276 -10.69 21.36 2.30
C ILE A 276 -10.09 22.73 2.63
N GLN A 277 -10.90 23.78 2.49
CA GLN A 277 -10.54 25.11 2.96
C GLN A 277 -10.70 25.24 4.48
N LYS A 278 -9.75 25.91 5.12
CA LYS A 278 -9.65 26.05 6.58
C LYS A 278 -10.90 26.65 7.27
N ASN A 279 -11.75 27.33 6.53
CA ASN A 279 -12.90 28.09 7.06
C ASN A 279 -14.28 27.46 6.74
N ASP A 280 -14.34 26.20 6.31
CA ASP A 280 -15.61 25.54 6.04
C ASP A 280 -16.11 24.73 7.25
N ASP A 281 -17.08 25.30 7.98
CA ASP A 281 -17.68 24.67 9.17
C ASP A 281 -18.34 23.32 8.87
N LYS A 282 -18.83 23.09 7.65
CA LYS A 282 -19.43 21.82 7.25
C LYS A 282 -18.35 20.75 7.16
N SER A 283 -17.22 21.09 6.57
CA SER A 283 -16.07 20.19 6.44
C SER A 283 -15.47 19.83 7.78
N ARG A 284 -15.42 20.75 8.75
CA ARG A 284 -14.98 20.45 10.11
C ARG A 284 -15.88 19.46 10.82
N LYS A 285 -17.20 19.67 10.79
CA LYS A 285 -18.17 18.73 11.38
C LYS A 285 -18.06 17.34 10.78
N TYR A 286 -17.79 17.29 9.50
CA TYR A 286 -17.60 16.04 8.76
C TYR A 286 -16.33 15.30 9.20
N LEU A 287 -15.23 16.03 9.35
CA LEU A 287 -13.97 15.53 9.90
C LEU A 287 -14.14 14.93 11.29
N ASP A 288 -14.81 15.64 12.18
CA ASP A 288 -15.06 15.17 13.55
C ASP A 288 -15.85 13.85 13.56
N GLN A 289 -16.80 13.71 12.64
CA GLN A 289 -17.57 12.48 12.48
C GLN A 289 -16.73 11.34 11.95
N LEU A 290 -15.86 11.62 10.97
CA LEU A 290 -14.93 10.62 10.44
C LEU A 290 -13.95 10.15 11.51
N VAL A 291 -13.36 11.07 12.28
CA VAL A 291 -12.50 10.74 13.42
C VAL A 291 -13.22 9.82 14.40
N LYS A 292 -14.45 10.19 14.78
CA LYS A 292 -15.27 9.38 15.70
C LYS A 292 -15.59 7.99 15.13
N TYR A 293 -15.91 7.92 13.84
CA TYR A 293 -16.11 6.64 13.14
C TYR A 293 -14.84 5.79 13.20
N CYS A 294 -13.69 6.36 12.82
CA CYS A 294 -12.41 5.63 12.83
C CYS A 294 -12.03 5.18 14.25
N GLN A 295 -12.18 6.00 15.26
CA GLN A 295 -11.93 5.65 16.66
C GLN A 295 -12.78 4.46 17.13
N THR A 296 -14.03 4.38 16.64
CA THR A 296 -14.94 3.27 17.01
C THR A 296 -14.57 1.96 16.31
N HIS A 297 -14.10 2.03 15.05
CA HIS A 297 -13.87 0.84 14.21
C HIS A 297 -12.43 0.32 14.25
N TYR A 298 -11.47 1.20 14.56
CA TYR A 298 -10.05 0.87 14.57
C TYR A 298 -9.45 1.16 15.96
N THR A 299 -9.84 0.37 16.94
CA THR A 299 -9.53 0.59 18.36
C THR A 299 -8.05 0.58 18.72
N ASN A 300 -7.20 0.05 17.84
CA ASN A 300 -5.75 0.03 18.02
C ASN A 300 -5.08 1.36 17.65
N PHE A 301 -5.82 2.29 17.04
CA PHE A 301 -5.27 3.56 16.56
C PHE A 301 -5.94 4.75 17.23
N ASN A 302 -5.16 5.79 17.49
CA ASN A 302 -5.66 7.07 17.97
C ASN A 302 -5.81 8.02 16.77
N PHE A 303 -6.98 8.62 16.60
CA PHE A 303 -7.24 9.49 15.46
C PHE A 303 -7.40 10.94 15.89
N LYS A 304 -6.83 11.84 15.11
CA LYS A 304 -7.12 13.27 15.12
C LYS A 304 -7.23 13.76 13.67
N ALA A 305 -7.89 14.91 13.49
CA ALA A 305 -7.94 15.58 12.20
C ALA A 305 -7.12 16.86 12.24
N GLU A 306 -6.47 17.18 11.13
CA GLU A 306 -5.72 18.41 10.95
C GLU A 306 -6.01 19.04 9.59
N ILE A 307 -6.35 20.31 9.54
CA ILE A 307 -6.61 21.04 8.31
C ILE A 307 -5.45 21.98 8.04
N LEU A 308 -4.70 21.71 6.99
CA LEU A 308 -3.59 22.54 6.54
C LEU A 308 -4.11 23.72 5.71
N SER A 309 -3.34 24.80 5.63
CA SER A 309 -3.71 25.96 4.82
C SER A 309 -3.62 25.65 3.32
N SER A 310 -4.55 26.17 2.52
CA SER A 310 -4.53 25.99 1.07
C SER A 310 -3.47 26.84 0.37
N ASP A 311 -3.02 27.93 1.00
CA ASP A 311 -2.14 28.91 0.34
C ASP A 311 -0.69 28.42 0.25
N ASN A 312 -0.25 27.59 1.18
CA ASN A 312 1.11 27.03 1.19
C ASN A 312 1.14 25.62 1.79
N TYR A 313 0.26 24.76 1.27
CA TYR A 313 -0.01 23.41 1.79
C TYR A 313 1.25 22.56 2.06
N LEU A 314 2.28 22.70 1.20
CA LEU A 314 3.55 21.99 1.36
C LEU A 314 4.30 22.41 2.61
N LYS A 315 4.50 23.71 2.75
CA LYS A 315 5.23 24.28 3.87
C LYS A 315 4.50 23.99 5.18
N ASP A 316 3.18 24.15 5.18
CA ASP A 316 2.34 23.86 6.34
C ASP A 316 2.43 22.37 6.73
N PHE A 317 2.50 21.47 5.73
CA PHE A 317 2.70 20.05 6.00
C PHE A 317 4.11 19.76 6.53
N GLU A 318 5.15 20.34 5.95
CA GLU A 318 6.54 20.15 6.43
C GLU A 318 6.71 20.62 7.88
N GLU A 319 6.12 21.78 8.24
CA GLU A 319 6.11 22.29 9.61
C GLU A 319 5.32 21.34 10.52
N TYR A 320 4.12 20.94 10.11
CA TYR A 320 3.28 20.00 10.85
C TYR A 320 3.97 18.64 11.05
N ALA A 321 4.61 18.11 10.01
CA ALA A 321 5.29 16.82 10.07
C ALA A 321 6.47 16.84 11.05
N LYS A 322 7.21 17.93 11.13
CA LYS A 322 8.26 18.15 12.13
C LYS A 322 7.70 18.25 13.54
N ASP A 323 6.68 19.10 13.72
CA ASP A 323 6.09 19.35 15.04
C ASP A 323 5.43 18.09 15.64
N GLN A 324 4.79 17.30 14.79
CA GLN A 324 4.11 16.07 15.21
C GLN A 324 4.98 14.82 15.11
N ASN A 325 6.25 14.95 14.68
CA ASN A 325 7.17 13.83 14.44
C ASN A 325 6.50 12.75 13.58
N ILE A 326 6.01 13.13 12.39
CA ILE A 326 5.37 12.17 11.48
C ILE A 326 6.40 11.19 10.94
N ASP A 327 6.17 9.91 11.18
CA ASP A 327 7.06 8.80 10.83
C ASP A 327 6.68 8.13 9.50
N LEU A 328 5.43 8.31 9.05
CA LEU A 328 4.89 7.66 7.86
C LEU A 328 3.80 8.50 7.22
N MET A 329 3.82 8.60 5.91
CA MET A 329 2.72 9.13 5.11
C MET A 329 1.90 7.97 4.51
N LEU A 330 0.58 8.01 4.65
CA LEU A 330 -0.36 7.06 4.04
C LEU A 330 -1.21 7.76 2.99
N ILE A 331 -1.15 7.29 1.76
CA ILE A 331 -1.90 7.85 0.63
C ILE A 331 -2.73 6.76 -0.06
N PRO A 332 -4.06 6.94 -0.14
CA PRO A 332 -4.93 6.09 -0.96
C PRO A 332 -4.65 6.31 -2.45
N ASN A 333 -4.47 5.23 -3.24
CA ASN A 333 -4.26 5.34 -4.68
C ASN A 333 -5.51 4.97 -5.49
N LYS A 334 -6.15 5.96 -6.13
CA LYS A 334 -7.13 5.72 -7.20
C LYS A 334 -6.40 5.55 -8.52
N LYS A 335 -6.69 4.47 -9.23
CA LYS A 335 -6.23 4.26 -10.62
C LYS A 335 -6.30 5.56 -11.42
N ARG A 336 -5.17 5.99 -11.96
CA ARG A 336 -4.95 7.19 -12.79
C ARG A 336 -5.30 8.51 -12.09
N ASN A 337 -4.31 9.25 -11.66
CA ASN A 337 -4.31 10.68 -11.27
C ASN A 337 -4.25 11.06 -9.79
N ILE A 338 -3.77 10.23 -8.86
CA ILE A 338 -3.50 10.77 -7.52
C ILE A 338 -2.42 11.83 -7.57
N PHE A 339 -1.29 11.49 -8.18
CA PHE A 339 -0.20 12.46 -8.29
C PHE A 339 -0.56 13.69 -9.13
N ALA A 340 -1.43 13.54 -10.14
CA ALA A 340 -1.92 14.68 -10.94
C ALA A 340 -3.09 15.46 -10.29
N ARG A 341 -3.86 14.84 -9.36
CA ARG A 341 -5.00 15.52 -8.67
C ARG A 341 -4.63 16.08 -7.31
N LEU A 342 -3.74 15.41 -6.59
CA LEU A 342 -3.24 15.90 -5.30
C LEU A 342 -2.35 17.12 -5.47
N PHE A 343 -1.78 17.28 -6.66
CA PHE A 343 -0.74 18.25 -6.84
C PHE A 343 -0.63 18.64 -8.31
N SER A 344 -0.39 19.88 -8.60
CA SER A 344 0.34 20.20 -9.82
C SER A 344 1.60 19.31 -9.85
N PRO A 345 1.95 18.67 -10.97
CA PRO A 345 3.01 17.65 -11.00
C PRO A 345 4.32 18.02 -10.28
N SER A 346 4.60 19.32 -10.17
CA SER A 346 5.78 19.85 -9.47
C SER A 346 5.71 19.81 -7.94
N VAL A 347 4.51 19.83 -7.34
CA VAL A 347 4.32 20.00 -5.89
C VAL A 347 4.19 18.65 -5.19
N ALA A 348 3.46 17.71 -5.78
CA ALA A 348 3.38 16.35 -5.25
C ALA A 348 4.67 15.59 -5.29
N HIS A 349 5.35 15.72 -6.40
CA HIS A 349 6.70 15.19 -6.49
C HIS A 349 7.57 15.73 -5.33
N ARG A 350 7.49 17.01 -5.01
CA ARG A 350 8.30 17.57 -3.93
C ARG A 350 7.91 17.06 -2.55
N MET A 351 6.62 16.98 -2.20
CA MET A 351 6.21 16.51 -0.86
C MET A 351 6.58 15.05 -0.59
N VAL A 352 6.29 14.21 -1.58
CA VAL A 352 6.49 12.77 -1.44
C VAL A 352 7.98 12.42 -1.48
N PHE A 353 8.81 13.27 -2.08
CA PHE A 353 10.15 12.89 -2.51
C PHE A 353 11.29 13.75 -1.97
N HIS A 354 10.98 14.88 -1.34
CA HIS A 354 11.96 15.69 -0.59
C HIS A 354 11.90 15.44 0.91
N SER A 355 10.91 14.69 1.41
CA SER A 355 10.88 14.37 2.82
C SER A 355 11.61 13.04 3.09
N ASP A 356 12.36 12.99 4.17
CA ASP A 356 12.93 11.74 4.70
C ASP A 356 11.87 10.84 5.33
N ILE A 357 10.58 11.16 5.14
CA ILE A 357 9.45 10.40 5.66
C ILE A 357 9.04 9.34 4.64
N PRO A 358 9.00 8.05 5.01
CA PRO A 358 8.53 6.99 4.14
C PRO A 358 7.06 7.16 3.76
N LEU A 359 6.71 6.61 2.61
CA LEU A 359 5.37 6.69 2.05
C LEU A 359 4.80 5.29 1.85
N LEU A 360 3.59 5.05 2.35
CA LEU A 360 2.79 3.90 2.00
C LEU A 360 1.65 4.33 1.08
N VAL A 361 1.69 3.87 -0.15
CA VAL A 361 0.62 4.05 -1.13
C VAL A 361 -0.22 2.78 -1.17
N VAL A 362 -1.52 2.92 -0.97
CA VAL A 362 -2.43 1.78 -0.88
C VAL A 362 -3.50 1.89 -1.98
N PRO A 363 -3.67 0.86 -2.82
CA PRO A 363 -4.68 0.86 -3.89
C PRO A 363 -6.11 0.92 -3.35
N ILE A 364 -7.01 1.53 -4.16
CA ILE A 364 -8.45 1.61 -3.90
C ILE A 364 -9.21 0.85 -5.00
#